data_c3ce6a704493a109e330be4f28c932c3
#
_entry.id   c3ce6a704493a109e330be4f28c932c3
#
_cell.length_a   1.000
_cell.length_b   1.000
_cell.length_c   1.000
_cell.angle_alpha   90.00
_cell.angle_beta   90.00
_cell.angle_gamma   90.00
#
_symmetry.space_group_name_H-M   'P 1'
#
loop_
_entity.id
_entity.type
_entity.pdbx_description
1 polymer ?
#
loop_
_entity_poly.entity_id
_entity_poly.type
_entity_poly.pdbx_seq_one_letter_code
_entity_poly.pdbx_strand_id
1 'polypeptide(L)'
;IMKLLLSAILAGVVAFNASADDKAAKNDSTGFKFTDVKVVKTTPVKDQNQTGTCWCFSGNSFFEEEAMHKGAPEVDLSEMFVVRNCYIDKAKKYVRMNGATNFSQGGSILDVPYVWEHYGAMPEEAYAGLNYGEKKHVHGELSSVMKAYLDAVIAKHDRKYSTAWLKGFEGILDAYLGEVPESFTYKGKTYTPQSFAAELNLDMDDYVPLTSFTHHPYYKPFGLEVSDNWLWGNYYNVPLDELKAVVDNAIDTGYSVVW
;
A
#
# COMPACT_ATOMS: atom_id res chain seq x y z
N ILE A 1 -37.02 26.95 -66.01
CA ILE A 1 -38.11 26.06 -65.55
C ILE A 1 -37.48 25.02 -64.64
N MET A 2 -37.52 25.23 -63.31
CA MET A 2 -37.32 24.13 -62.37
C MET A 2 -37.82 24.56 -61.00
N LYS A 3 -38.81 23.85 -60.51
CA LYS A 3 -39.51 24.12 -59.24
C LYS A 3 -38.63 23.80 -58.02
N LEU A 4 -38.48 24.79 -57.15
CA LEU A 4 -37.98 24.56 -55.77
C LEU A 4 -39.07 23.84 -54.96
N LEU A 5 -38.74 22.73 -54.39
CA LEU A 5 -39.46 22.09 -53.28
C LEU A 5 -38.77 22.41 -52.00
N LEU A 6 -39.40 23.23 -51.16
CA LEU A 6 -38.99 23.48 -49.78
C LEU A 6 -39.50 22.34 -48.95
N SER A 7 -38.58 21.54 -48.37
CA SER A 7 -38.92 20.57 -47.31
C SER A 7 -38.53 21.16 -45.98
N ALA A 8 -39.52 21.51 -45.16
CA ALA A 8 -39.35 21.90 -43.78
C ALA A 8 -39.00 20.66 -42.94
N ILE A 9 -37.82 20.65 -42.37
CA ILE A 9 -37.44 19.65 -41.35
C ILE A 9 -37.87 20.20 -40.00
N LEU A 10 -38.87 19.56 -39.41
CA LEU A 10 -39.33 19.79 -38.05
C LEU A 10 -38.34 19.08 -37.09
N ALA A 11 -37.49 19.85 -36.43
CA ALA A 11 -36.60 19.31 -35.38
C ALA A 11 -37.42 19.06 -34.11
N GLY A 12 -37.83 17.81 -33.93
CA GLY A 12 -38.39 17.36 -32.67
C GLY A 12 -37.28 17.24 -31.59
N VAL A 13 -37.32 18.11 -30.60
CA VAL A 13 -36.52 17.97 -29.39
C VAL A 13 -37.12 16.83 -28.58
N VAL A 14 -36.49 15.68 -28.63
CA VAL A 14 -36.81 14.58 -27.70
C VAL A 14 -36.02 14.86 -26.41
N ALA A 15 -36.72 15.37 -25.40
CA ALA A 15 -36.19 15.43 -24.06
C ALA A 15 -36.08 13.99 -23.50
N PHE A 16 -34.86 13.46 -23.41
CA PHE A 16 -34.61 12.27 -22.65
C PHE A 16 -34.69 12.64 -21.15
N ASN A 17 -35.84 12.36 -20.56
CA ASN A 17 -35.90 12.21 -19.11
C ASN A 17 -35.17 10.93 -18.75
N ALA A 18 -33.94 11.05 -18.30
CA ALA A 18 -33.25 9.97 -17.59
C ALA A 18 -33.93 9.85 -16.22
N SER A 19 -34.97 9.03 -16.15
CA SER A 19 -35.42 8.50 -14.88
C SER A 19 -34.29 7.60 -14.38
N ALA A 20 -33.62 8.03 -13.32
CA ALA A 20 -32.79 7.12 -12.51
C ALA A 20 -33.76 6.09 -11.94
N ASP A 21 -33.87 4.95 -12.60
CA ASP A 21 -34.44 3.75 -11.99
C ASP A 21 -33.53 3.35 -10.84
N ASP A 22 -33.91 3.77 -9.64
CA ASP A 22 -33.53 3.10 -8.41
C ASP A 22 -34.01 1.66 -8.50
N LYS A 23 -33.21 0.82 -9.16
CA LYS A 23 -33.32 -0.61 -9.00
C LYS A 23 -32.89 -0.91 -7.56
N ALA A 24 -33.83 -0.81 -6.65
CA ALA A 24 -33.71 -1.46 -5.35
C ALA A 24 -33.19 -2.88 -5.61
N ALA A 25 -32.01 -3.16 -5.12
CA ALA A 25 -31.41 -4.47 -5.20
C ALA A 25 -32.45 -5.46 -4.70
N LYS A 26 -32.94 -6.36 -5.57
CA LYS A 26 -33.78 -7.48 -5.16
C LYS A 26 -32.97 -8.23 -4.11
N ASN A 27 -33.40 -8.14 -2.87
CA ASN A 27 -32.89 -8.92 -1.76
C ASN A 27 -33.11 -10.40 -2.15
N ASP A 28 -32.03 -11.05 -2.62
CA ASP A 28 -32.04 -12.48 -2.89
C ASP A 28 -32.13 -13.18 -1.52
N SER A 29 -33.33 -13.59 -1.16
CA SER A 29 -33.65 -14.21 0.14
C SER A 29 -33.07 -15.62 0.30
N THR A 30 -32.29 -16.10 -0.67
CA THR A 30 -31.70 -17.46 -0.68
C THR A 30 -30.23 -17.49 -0.27
N GLY A 31 -29.56 -16.34 -0.08
CA GLY A 31 -28.17 -16.24 0.34
C GLY A 31 -27.96 -16.36 1.86
N PHE A 32 -26.69 -16.52 2.27
CA PHE A 32 -26.32 -16.45 3.69
C PHE A 32 -26.68 -15.09 4.26
N LYS A 33 -27.30 -15.08 5.45
CA LYS A 33 -27.53 -13.85 6.22
C LYS A 33 -26.42 -13.71 7.24
N PHE A 34 -25.67 -12.62 7.13
CA PHE A 34 -24.64 -12.28 8.09
C PHE A 34 -25.20 -11.25 9.09
N THR A 35 -24.72 -11.34 10.31
CA THR A 35 -25.01 -10.37 11.38
C THR A 35 -23.66 -9.91 11.94
N ASP A 36 -23.48 -8.61 12.05
CA ASP A 36 -22.28 -8.06 12.66
C ASP A 36 -22.27 -8.42 14.15
N VAL A 37 -21.26 -9.17 14.57
CA VAL A 37 -21.06 -9.57 15.97
C VAL A 37 -20.21 -8.53 16.68
N LYS A 38 -19.16 -8.05 16.02
CA LYS A 38 -18.25 -7.03 16.49
C LYS A 38 -17.79 -6.17 15.30
N VAL A 39 -17.79 -4.86 15.49
CA VAL A 39 -17.26 -3.90 14.53
C VAL A 39 -16.13 -3.11 15.19
N VAL A 40 -14.94 -3.18 14.64
CA VAL A 40 -13.81 -2.35 15.04
C VAL A 40 -13.87 -1.05 14.24
N LYS A 41 -13.61 0.09 14.89
CA LYS A 41 -13.57 1.38 14.20
C LYS A 41 -12.34 1.42 13.29
N THR A 42 -12.55 1.69 12.02
CA THR A 42 -11.50 1.74 11.00
C THR A 42 -11.46 3.10 10.29
N THR A 43 -10.36 3.41 9.63
CA THR A 43 -10.29 4.48 8.63
C THR A 43 -11.04 4.06 7.35
N PRO A 44 -11.39 5.01 6.45
CA PRO A 44 -12.04 4.67 5.18
C PRO A 44 -11.21 3.73 4.31
N VAL A 45 -11.87 2.80 3.62
CA VAL A 45 -11.21 1.90 2.67
C VAL A 45 -10.59 2.70 1.53
N LYS A 46 -9.34 2.41 1.21
CA LYS A 46 -8.58 3.05 0.13
C LYS A 46 -8.47 2.15 -1.09
N ASP A 47 -8.39 2.77 -2.27
CA ASP A 47 -8.29 2.09 -3.57
C ASP A 47 -6.83 2.06 -4.04
N GLN A 48 -6.15 0.92 -3.91
CA GLN A 48 -4.79 0.73 -4.44
C GLN A 48 -4.74 0.78 -5.98
N ASN A 49 -5.88 0.65 -6.66
CA ASN A 49 -6.02 0.61 -8.11
C ASN A 49 -5.08 -0.44 -8.75
N GLN A 50 -4.32 -0.08 -9.79
CA GLN A 50 -3.48 -1.00 -10.57
C GLN A 50 -2.04 -1.07 -10.03
N THR A 51 -1.91 -1.48 -8.77
CA THR A 51 -0.61 -1.67 -8.13
C THR A 51 -0.55 -3.01 -7.40
N GLY A 52 0.64 -3.55 -7.21
CA GLY A 52 0.90 -4.72 -6.37
C GLY A 52 1.28 -4.34 -4.94
N THR A 53 0.68 -3.28 -4.39
CA THR A 53 1.06 -2.69 -3.08
C THR A 53 0.00 -2.91 -2.00
N CYS A 54 -0.87 -3.92 -2.14
CA CYS A 54 -1.93 -4.24 -1.16
C CYS A 54 -1.40 -4.44 0.27
N TRP A 55 -0.19 -5.00 0.40
CA TRP A 55 0.50 -5.16 1.68
C TRP A 55 0.69 -3.83 2.42
N CYS A 56 0.97 -2.75 1.67
CA CYS A 56 1.16 -1.42 2.23
C CYS A 56 -0.18 -0.75 2.58
N PHE A 57 -1.18 -0.85 1.71
CA PHE A 57 -2.52 -0.32 1.97
C PHE A 57 -3.14 -0.95 3.22
N SER A 58 -3.07 -2.28 3.35
CA SER A 58 -3.56 -2.96 4.54
C SER A 58 -2.72 -2.66 5.79
N GLY A 59 -1.40 -2.53 5.63
CA GLY A 59 -0.50 -2.21 6.73
C GLY A 59 -0.68 -0.79 7.26
N ASN A 60 -0.79 0.21 6.37
CA ASN A 60 -1.05 1.58 6.78
C ASN A 60 -2.42 1.71 7.46
N SER A 61 -3.47 1.09 6.89
CA SER A 61 -4.79 1.08 7.53
C SER A 61 -4.74 0.53 8.96
N PHE A 62 -4.02 -0.57 9.17
CA PHE A 62 -3.79 -1.13 10.51
C PHE A 62 -3.10 -0.13 11.44
N PHE A 63 -2.01 0.52 11.02
CA PHE A 63 -1.29 1.48 11.86
C PHE A 63 -2.06 2.79 12.09
N GLU A 64 -2.92 3.19 11.16
CA GLU A 64 -3.88 4.28 11.38
C GLU A 64 -4.87 3.96 12.51
N GLU A 65 -5.38 2.73 12.52
CA GLU A 65 -6.28 2.25 13.56
C GLU A 65 -5.58 2.12 14.92
N GLU A 66 -4.36 1.61 14.95
CA GLU A 66 -3.53 1.53 16.15
C GLU A 66 -3.24 2.93 16.74
N ALA A 67 -2.94 3.92 15.87
CA ALA A 67 -2.75 5.29 16.30
C ALA A 67 -4.03 5.87 16.93
N MET A 68 -5.20 5.63 16.30
CA MET A 68 -6.49 6.04 16.87
C MET A 68 -6.79 5.32 18.20
N HIS A 69 -6.44 4.05 18.31
CA HIS A 69 -6.63 3.29 19.56
C HIS A 69 -5.77 3.84 20.70
N LYS A 70 -4.55 4.31 20.40
CA LYS A 70 -3.67 5.03 21.34
C LYS A 70 -4.06 6.50 21.56
N GLY A 71 -5.16 6.97 20.96
CA GLY A 71 -5.75 8.30 21.19
C GLY A 71 -5.32 9.38 20.20
N ALA A 72 -4.58 9.04 19.15
CA ALA A 72 -4.30 9.97 18.07
C ALA A 72 -5.61 10.34 17.31
N PRO A 73 -5.71 11.55 16.75
CA PRO A 73 -6.78 11.87 15.82
C PRO A 73 -6.64 11.02 14.55
N GLU A 74 -7.75 10.80 13.86
CA GLU A 74 -7.77 10.12 12.57
C GLU A 74 -6.72 10.73 11.61
N VAL A 75 -5.93 9.88 11.04
CA VAL A 75 -4.83 10.19 10.12
C VAL A 75 -4.95 9.30 8.88
N ASP A 76 -4.60 9.83 7.74
CA ASP A 76 -4.47 9.14 6.46
C ASP A 76 -2.98 9.06 6.12
N LEU A 77 -2.38 7.86 6.24
CA LEU A 77 -0.95 7.63 6.03
C LEU A 77 -0.65 7.42 4.53
N SER A 78 0.43 8.00 4.07
CA SER A 78 0.90 7.81 2.70
C SER A 78 1.44 6.41 2.46
N GLU A 79 0.74 5.62 1.66
CA GLU A 79 1.24 4.34 1.18
C GLU A 79 2.46 4.53 0.29
N MET A 80 2.46 5.56 -0.54
CA MET A 80 3.54 5.76 -1.51
C MET A 80 4.84 6.22 -0.85
N PHE A 81 4.79 6.85 0.30
CA PHE A 81 5.98 7.09 1.11
C PHE A 81 6.64 5.77 1.56
N VAL A 82 5.85 4.84 2.04
CA VAL A 82 6.33 3.50 2.44
C VAL A 82 6.84 2.73 1.23
N VAL A 83 6.05 2.66 0.16
CA VAL A 83 6.38 1.93 -1.07
C VAL A 83 7.68 2.44 -1.70
N ARG A 84 7.86 3.76 -1.79
CA ARG A 84 9.08 4.37 -2.35
C ARG A 84 10.34 3.98 -1.57
N ASN A 85 10.29 4.07 -0.25
CA ASN A 85 11.42 3.71 0.60
C ASN A 85 11.73 2.21 0.54
N CYS A 86 10.69 1.35 0.51
CA CYS A 86 10.87 -0.08 0.26
C CYS A 86 11.53 -0.34 -1.10
N TYR A 87 11.13 0.33 -2.17
CA TYR A 87 11.74 0.13 -3.49
C TYR A 87 13.23 0.49 -3.50
N ILE A 88 13.63 1.54 -2.79
CA ILE A 88 15.04 1.93 -2.65
C ILE A 88 15.84 0.81 -1.97
N ASP A 89 15.35 0.29 -0.86
CA ASP A 89 16.09 -0.74 -0.10
C ASP A 89 16.03 -2.12 -0.77
N LYS A 90 14.93 -2.46 -1.43
CA LYS A 90 14.86 -3.62 -2.33
C LYS A 90 15.87 -3.52 -3.46
N ALA A 91 16.00 -2.36 -4.08
CA ALA A 91 16.98 -2.12 -5.14
C ALA A 91 18.41 -2.31 -4.63
N LYS A 92 18.75 -1.76 -3.45
CA LYS A 92 20.04 -1.98 -2.80
C LYS A 92 20.30 -3.46 -2.55
N LYS A 93 19.31 -4.20 -2.03
CA LYS A 93 19.43 -5.64 -1.79
C LYS A 93 19.59 -6.42 -3.09
N TYR A 94 18.77 -6.10 -4.11
CA TYR A 94 18.83 -6.73 -5.42
C TYR A 94 20.21 -6.60 -6.08
N VAL A 95 20.80 -5.41 -6.04
CA VAL A 95 22.14 -5.15 -6.59
C VAL A 95 23.21 -5.89 -5.76
N ARG A 96 23.14 -5.82 -4.42
CA ARG A 96 24.09 -6.54 -3.54
C ARG A 96 24.04 -8.06 -3.72
N MET A 97 22.85 -8.60 -3.97
CA MET A 97 22.62 -10.02 -4.22
C MET A 97 22.83 -10.40 -5.71
N ASN A 98 23.24 -9.45 -6.53
CA ASN A 98 23.47 -9.64 -7.96
C ASN A 98 22.29 -10.30 -8.69
N GLY A 99 21.07 -9.82 -8.38
CA GLY A 99 19.82 -10.33 -8.95
C GLY A 99 19.25 -11.59 -8.33
N ALA A 100 19.95 -12.20 -7.35
CA ALA A 100 19.51 -13.44 -6.70
C ALA A 100 18.45 -13.20 -5.60
N THR A 101 17.60 -12.20 -5.77
CA THR A 101 16.45 -11.91 -4.90
C THR A 101 15.32 -11.36 -5.74
N ASN A 102 14.09 -11.43 -5.23
CA ASN A 102 12.96 -10.84 -5.93
C ASN A 102 13.01 -9.30 -5.89
N PHE A 103 12.76 -8.68 -7.04
CA PHE A 103 12.47 -7.25 -7.14
C PHE A 103 11.14 -7.06 -7.87
N SER A 104 10.10 -6.79 -7.12
CA SER A 104 8.72 -6.63 -7.58
C SER A 104 7.99 -5.61 -6.72
N GLN A 105 6.73 -5.33 -7.05
CA GLN A 105 5.85 -4.46 -6.26
C GLN A 105 5.41 -5.10 -4.94
N GLY A 106 5.36 -6.44 -4.87
CA GLY A 106 4.96 -7.19 -3.68
C GLY A 106 5.87 -6.90 -2.48
N GLY A 107 5.35 -7.04 -1.30
CA GLY A 107 6.03 -6.86 -0.03
C GLY A 107 5.29 -7.58 1.09
N SER A 108 5.77 -7.46 2.30
CA SER A 108 5.15 -8.02 3.48
C SER A 108 4.66 -6.94 4.44
N ILE A 109 3.82 -7.31 5.39
CA ILE A 109 3.40 -6.39 6.45
C ILE A 109 4.59 -5.82 7.23
N LEU A 110 5.68 -6.57 7.33
CA LEU A 110 6.91 -6.15 8.01
C LEU A 110 7.60 -4.95 7.35
N ASP A 111 7.28 -4.68 6.09
CA ASP A 111 7.88 -3.55 5.36
C ASP A 111 7.37 -2.21 5.89
N VAL A 112 6.16 -2.15 6.44
CA VAL A 112 5.59 -0.92 7.00
C VAL A 112 6.30 -0.51 8.29
N PRO A 113 6.39 -1.34 9.35
CA PRO A 113 7.16 -1.01 10.54
C PRO A 113 8.65 -0.78 10.23
N TYR A 114 9.23 -1.52 9.29
CA TYR A 114 10.61 -1.29 8.85
C TYR A 114 10.81 0.15 8.32
N VAL A 115 9.92 0.63 7.45
CA VAL A 115 10.00 1.99 6.92
C VAL A 115 9.73 3.01 8.03
N TRP A 116 8.79 2.74 8.90
CA TRP A 116 8.49 3.59 10.05
C TRP A 116 9.73 3.86 10.91
N GLU A 117 10.46 2.82 11.28
CA GLU A 117 11.67 2.91 12.10
C GLU A 117 12.83 3.61 11.38
N HIS A 118 13.02 3.35 10.08
CA HIS A 118 14.18 3.81 9.34
C HIS A 118 13.98 5.17 8.67
N TYR A 119 12.74 5.47 8.26
CA TYR A 119 12.41 6.64 7.45
C TYR A 119 11.33 7.53 8.07
N GLY A 120 10.58 7.02 9.05
CA GLY A 120 9.44 7.71 9.64
C GLY A 120 8.14 7.46 8.90
N ALA A 121 7.19 8.38 9.01
CA ALA A 121 5.88 8.33 8.36
C ALA A 121 5.49 9.69 7.78
N MET A 122 4.59 9.68 6.82
CA MET A 122 4.01 10.89 6.24
C MET A 122 2.50 10.74 6.07
N PRO A 123 1.70 11.81 6.18
CA PRO A 123 0.30 11.75 5.79
C PRO A 123 0.16 11.80 4.26
N GLU A 124 -0.90 11.21 3.74
CA GLU A 124 -1.21 11.14 2.29
C GLU A 124 -1.23 12.55 1.66
N GLU A 125 -1.79 13.56 2.34
CA GLU A 125 -1.85 14.93 1.84
C GLU A 125 -0.47 15.57 1.63
N ALA A 126 0.58 15.05 2.28
CA ALA A 126 1.94 15.54 2.12
C ALA A 126 2.72 14.79 1.03
N TYR A 127 2.34 13.55 0.73
CA TYR A 127 2.99 12.73 -0.27
C TYR A 127 2.06 11.69 -0.89
N ALA A 128 1.29 12.07 -1.90
CA ALA A 128 0.36 11.18 -2.58
C ALA A 128 1.03 10.22 -3.58
N GLY A 129 2.27 10.47 -4.00
CA GLY A 129 2.98 9.60 -4.94
C GLY A 129 2.38 9.56 -6.35
N LEU A 130 1.75 10.64 -6.81
CA LEU A 130 1.10 10.75 -8.12
C LEU A 130 1.73 11.88 -8.95
N ASN A 131 2.94 11.68 -9.47
CA ASN A 131 3.69 12.70 -10.20
C ASN A 131 3.86 12.41 -11.70
N TYR A 132 3.09 11.50 -12.27
CA TYR A 132 3.24 11.01 -13.65
C TYR A 132 1.99 11.19 -14.53
N GLY A 133 1.12 12.15 -14.15
CA GLY A 133 -0.05 12.52 -14.95
C GLY A 133 -1.30 11.67 -14.75
N GLU A 134 -1.22 10.62 -13.96
CA GLU A 134 -2.37 9.79 -13.59
C GLU A 134 -3.09 10.34 -12.37
N LYS A 135 -4.38 10.03 -12.26
CA LYS A 135 -5.23 10.39 -11.10
C LYS A 135 -5.35 9.27 -10.07
N LYS A 136 -4.90 8.07 -10.43
CA LYS A 136 -4.89 6.86 -9.60
C LYS A 136 -3.58 6.13 -9.84
N HIS A 137 -3.19 5.30 -8.88
CA HIS A 137 -1.95 4.54 -8.98
C HIS A 137 -2.01 3.47 -10.08
N VAL A 138 -1.10 3.57 -11.06
CA VAL A 138 -0.93 2.61 -12.16
C VAL A 138 0.55 2.33 -12.30
N HIS A 139 1.07 1.30 -11.65
CA HIS A 139 2.50 1.07 -11.49
C HIS A 139 3.11 0.07 -12.50
N GLY A 140 2.38 -0.31 -13.54
CA GLY A 140 2.88 -1.25 -14.55
C GLY A 140 4.15 -0.77 -15.25
N GLU A 141 4.15 0.48 -15.74
CA GLU A 141 5.30 1.11 -16.39
C GLU A 141 6.44 1.33 -15.38
N LEU A 142 6.16 1.96 -14.25
CA LEU A 142 7.14 2.19 -13.18
C LEU A 142 7.86 0.88 -12.79
N SER A 143 7.11 -0.19 -12.56
CA SER A 143 7.67 -1.50 -12.19
C SER A 143 8.62 -2.05 -13.26
N SER A 144 8.21 -1.94 -14.54
CA SER A 144 9.01 -2.40 -15.66
C SER A 144 10.29 -1.59 -15.82
N VAL A 145 10.23 -0.28 -15.72
CA VAL A 145 11.38 0.63 -15.80
C VAL A 145 12.37 0.38 -14.68
N MET A 146 11.89 0.30 -13.42
CA MET A 146 12.72 -0.01 -12.26
C MET A 146 13.49 -1.33 -12.43
N LYS A 147 12.76 -2.39 -12.82
CA LYS A 147 13.38 -3.72 -13.00
C LYS A 147 14.42 -3.71 -14.12
N ALA A 148 14.09 -3.13 -15.28
CA ALA A 148 15.02 -3.03 -16.42
C ALA A 148 16.28 -2.22 -16.06
N TYR A 149 16.11 -1.13 -15.31
CA TYR A 149 17.24 -0.32 -14.84
C TYR A 149 18.17 -1.13 -13.93
N LEU A 150 17.64 -1.85 -12.95
CA LEU A 150 18.44 -2.65 -12.03
C LEU A 150 19.11 -3.83 -12.75
N ASP A 151 18.43 -4.47 -13.71
CA ASP A 151 19.01 -5.52 -14.52
C ASP A 151 20.19 -5.01 -15.35
N ALA A 152 20.09 -3.80 -15.91
CA ALA A 152 21.19 -3.17 -16.63
C ALA A 152 22.38 -2.86 -15.70
N VAL A 153 22.12 -2.43 -14.46
CA VAL A 153 23.17 -2.19 -13.45
C VAL A 153 23.93 -3.46 -13.13
N ILE A 154 23.24 -4.57 -12.84
CA ILE A 154 23.88 -5.84 -12.44
C ILE A 154 24.50 -6.61 -13.61
N ALA A 155 24.12 -6.29 -14.86
CA ALA A 155 24.72 -6.92 -16.06
C ALA A 155 26.21 -6.59 -16.24
N LYS A 156 26.76 -5.67 -15.45
CA LYS A 156 28.17 -5.28 -15.55
C LYS A 156 29.10 -6.42 -15.16
N HIS A 157 29.96 -6.83 -16.10
CA HIS A 157 30.81 -8.01 -15.97
C HIS A 157 31.82 -7.98 -14.81
N ASP A 158 32.41 -6.79 -14.53
CA ASP A 158 33.39 -6.63 -13.47
C ASP A 158 32.79 -6.43 -12.07
N ARG A 159 31.46 -6.36 -11.98
CA ARG A 159 30.69 -6.13 -10.75
C ARG A 159 31.14 -4.90 -9.94
N LYS A 160 31.81 -3.96 -10.57
CA LYS A 160 32.17 -2.67 -9.97
C LYS A 160 31.13 -1.65 -10.36
N TYR A 161 30.07 -1.59 -9.54
CA TYR A 161 28.97 -0.68 -9.78
C TYR A 161 29.40 0.77 -9.51
N SER A 162 28.93 1.70 -10.36
CA SER A 162 29.18 3.12 -10.16
C SER A 162 28.42 3.62 -8.93
N THR A 163 28.87 4.71 -8.33
CA THR A 163 28.16 5.39 -7.24
C THR A 163 26.89 6.10 -7.73
N ALA A 164 26.72 6.25 -9.05
CA ALA A 164 25.59 6.96 -9.66
C ALA A 164 24.32 6.09 -9.76
N TRP A 165 24.43 4.77 -9.71
CA TRP A 165 23.28 3.89 -9.99
C TRP A 165 22.12 4.11 -9.02
N LEU A 166 22.40 4.30 -7.73
CA LEU A 166 21.34 4.50 -6.73
C LEU A 166 20.63 5.84 -6.96
N LYS A 167 21.39 6.92 -7.20
CA LYS A 167 20.82 8.23 -7.54
C LYS A 167 20.00 8.19 -8.83
N GLY A 168 20.42 7.43 -9.83
CA GLY A 168 19.64 7.21 -11.04
C GLY A 168 18.35 6.45 -10.80
N PHE A 169 18.37 5.46 -9.91
CA PHE A 169 17.18 4.73 -9.49
C PHE A 169 16.21 5.62 -8.70
N GLU A 170 16.72 6.42 -7.76
CA GLU A 170 15.95 7.41 -7.02
C GLU A 170 15.29 8.44 -7.96
N GLY A 171 16.02 8.89 -9.00
CA GLY A 171 15.47 9.79 -10.01
C GLY A 171 14.31 9.17 -10.83
N ILE A 172 14.29 7.86 -11.03
CA ILE A 172 13.12 7.17 -11.59
C ILE A 172 11.94 7.29 -10.62
N LEU A 173 12.14 7.02 -9.35
CA LEU A 173 11.09 7.14 -8.34
C LEU A 173 10.58 8.57 -8.21
N ASP A 174 11.47 9.56 -8.26
CA ASP A 174 11.11 10.98 -8.20
C ASP A 174 10.25 11.40 -9.40
N ALA A 175 10.55 10.88 -10.59
CA ALA A 175 9.78 11.17 -11.80
C ALA A 175 8.33 10.64 -11.72
N TYR A 176 8.13 9.46 -11.13
CA TYR A 176 6.81 8.82 -11.05
C TYR A 176 6.07 9.18 -9.76
N LEU A 177 6.74 9.10 -8.62
CA LEU A 177 6.11 9.25 -7.31
C LEU A 177 6.30 10.63 -6.69
N GLY A 178 7.21 11.44 -7.25
CA GLY A 178 7.61 12.73 -6.70
C GLY A 178 8.76 12.65 -5.72
N GLU A 179 9.44 13.77 -5.52
CA GLU A 179 10.47 13.91 -4.50
C GLU A 179 9.85 13.91 -3.10
N VAL A 180 10.46 13.19 -2.17
CA VAL A 180 10.04 13.23 -0.76
C VAL A 180 10.53 14.52 -0.12
N PRO A 181 9.65 15.37 0.42
CA PRO A 181 10.07 16.59 1.09
C PRO A 181 10.77 16.27 2.41
N GLU A 182 11.85 17.00 2.71
CA GLU A 182 12.56 16.88 3.99
C GLU A 182 11.67 17.28 5.18
N SER A 183 10.74 18.23 4.95
CA SER A 183 9.74 18.65 5.92
C SER A 183 8.45 19.04 5.23
N PHE A 184 7.34 18.92 5.95
CA PHE A 184 6.00 19.22 5.45
C PHE A 184 5.14 19.85 6.55
N THR A 185 4.04 20.52 6.16
CA THR A 185 3.05 21.04 7.10
C THR A 185 1.82 20.16 7.11
N TYR A 186 1.41 19.71 8.28
CA TYR A 186 0.18 18.94 8.49
C TYR A 186 -0.62 19.54 9.65
N LYS A 187 -1.89 19.83 9.43
CA LYS A 187 -2.79 20.45 10.42
C LYS A 187 -2.17 21.67 11.11
N GLY A 188 -1.42 22.49 10.34
CA GLY A 188 -0.81 23.76 10.81
C GLY A 188 0.50 23.63 11.60
N LYS A 189 1.05 22.42 11.74
CA LYS A 189 2.35 22.16 12.37
C LYS A 189 3.33 21.61 11.36
N THR A 190 4.60 22.00 11.44
CA THR A 190 5.67 21.53 10.56
C THR A 190 6.32 20.28 11.14
N TYR A 191 6.53 19.28 10.31
CA TYR A 191 7.13 17.99 10.65
C TYR A 191 8.23 17.60 9.68
N THR A 192 9.13 16.77 10.15
CA THR A 192 9.89 15.82 9.33
C THR A 192 9.17 14.47 9.39
N PRO A 193 9.44 13.51 8.47
CA PRO A 193 8.85 12.18 8.55
C PRO A 193 9.05 11.49 9.92
N GLN A 194 10.25 11.64 10.50
CA GLN A 194 10.57 11.08 11.81
C GLN A 194 9.78 11.74 12.95
N SER A 195 9.64 13.06 12.93
CA SER A 195 8.90 13.76 13.98
C SER A 195 7.39 13.52 13.88
N PHE A 196 6.89 13.26 12.67
CA PHE A 196 5.49 12.88 12.47
C PHE A 196 5.22 11.46 12.97
N ALA A 197 6.09 10.50 12.66
CA ALA A 197 6.00 9.15 13.21
C ALA A 197 6.02 9.14 14.75
N ALA A 198 6.90 9.95 15.35
CA ALA A 198 6.98 10.08 16.81
C ALA A 198 5.72 10.69 17.43
N GLU A 199 5.04 11.60 16.73
CA GLU A 199 3.77 12.21 17.19
C GLU A 199 2.62 11.19 17.28
N LEU A 200 2.63 10.18 16.39
CA LEU A 200 1.62 9.11 16.39
C LEU A 200 1.80 8.10 17.54
N ASN A 201 2.93 8.16 18.24
CA ASN A 201 3.21 7.42 19.47
C ASN A 201 3.02 5.90 19.32
N LEU A 202 3.43 5.35 18.18
CA LEU A 202 3.47 3.90 17.93
C LEU A 202 4.90 3.39 18.14
N ASP A 203 5.03 2.32 18.91
CA ASP A 203 6.28 1.58 19.06
C ASP A 203 6.21 0.33 18.17
N MET A 204 7.08 0.23 17.20
CA MET A 204 7.06 -0.89 16.24
C MET A 204 7.46 -2.22 16.87
N ASP A 205 8.16 -2.20 17.99
CA ASP A 205 8.48 -3.39 18.79
C ASP A 205 7.25 -4.01 19.49
N ASP A 206 6.13 -3.28 19.58
CA ASP A 206 4.87 -3.81 20.14
C ASP A 206 4.17 -4.81 19.20
N TYR A 207 4.59 -4.89 17.92
CA TYR A 207 3.90 -5.65 16.87
C TYR A 207 4.67 -6.91 16.49
N VAL A 208 4.00 -8.05 16.57
CA VAL A 208 4.62 -9.37 16.30
C VAL A 208 3.86 -10.04 15.12
N PRO A 209 4.55 -10.34 14.01
CA PRO A 209 3.96 -11.10 12.93
C PRO A 209 3.84 -12.58 13.31
N LEU A 210 2.62 -13.08 13.29
CA LEU A 210 2.32 -14.48 13.61
C LEU A 210 2.06 -15.29 12.34
N THR A 211 2.29 -16.59 12.42
CA THR A 211 1.97 -17.54 11.36
C THR A 211 1.69 -18.93 11.94
N SER A 212 1.16 -19.85 11.10
CA SER A 212 0.90 -21.22 11.50
C SER A 212 1.29 -22.18 10.37
N PHE A 213 2.53 -22.68 10.42
CA PHE A 213 3.05 -23.64 9.46
C PHE A 213 3.53 -24.92 10.14
N THR A 214 3.15 -26.08 9.63
CA THR A 214 3.47 -27.40 10.20
C THR A 214 4.88 -27.87 9.90
N HIS A 215 5.58 -27.28 8.92
CA HIS A 215 6.93 -27.65 8.53
C HIS A 215 8.04 -26.93 9.32
N HIS A 216 7.64 -25.99 10.18
CA HIS A 216 8.54 -25.33 11.15
C HIS A 216 8.09 -25.62 12.60
N PRO A 217 9.02 -25.63 13.57
CA PRO A 217 8.68 -25.80 14.97
C PRO A 217 7.73 -24.69 15.44
N TYR A 218 6.71 -25.06 16.20
CA TYR A 218 5.88 -24.08 16.90
C TYR A 218 6.65 -23.39 18.02
N TYR A 219 6.22 -22.18 18.37
CA TYR A 219 6.78 -21.31 19.40
C TYR A 219 8.24 -20.91 19.12
N LYS A 220 8.57 -20.80 17.85
CA LYS A 220 9.86 -20.34 17.36
C LYS A 220 9.68 -19.35 16.23
N PRO A 221 10.55 -18.33 16.13
CA PRO A 221 10.60 -17.50 14.94
C PRO A 221 11.28 -18.24 13.79
N PHE A 222 10.86 -17.96 12.56
CA PHE A 222 11.54 -18.36 11.34
C PHE A 222 11.33 -17.35 10.22
N GLY A 223 12.25 -17.29 9.26
CA GLY A 223 12.09 -16.50 8.07
C GLY A 223 11.09 -17.14 7.12
N LEU A 224 9.97 -16.47 6.87
CA LEU A 224 8.96 -16.98 5.94
C LEU A 224 9.49 -17.03 4.52
N GLU A 225 9.45 -18.21 3.89
CA GLU A 225 10.08 -18.53 2.59
C GLU A 225 9.14 -18.15 1.42
N VAL A 226 8.79 -16.88 1.36
CA VAL A 226 8.05 -16.29 0.23
C VAL A 226 8.86 -15.16 -0.40
N SER A 227 8.71 -14.98 -1.72
CA SER A 227 9.49 -14.00 -2.48
C SER A 227 9.31 -12.57 -1.99
N ASP A 228 8.15 -12.25 -1.44
CA ASP A 228 7.80 -10.92 -0.97
C ASP A 228 8.34 -10.60 0.43
N ASN A 229 8.81 -11.62 1.18
CA ASN A 229 9.59 -11.43 2.41
C ASN A 229 11.06 -11.08 2.07
N TRP A 230 11.25 -10.02 1.31
CA TRP A 230 12.56 -9.58 0.85
C TRP A 230 13.51 -9.14 1.98
N LEU A 231 12.95 -8.67 3.11
CA LEU A 231 13.70 -8.35 4.33
C LEU A 231 14.29 -9.59 5.00
N TRP A 232 13.74 -10.80 4.69
CA TRP A 232 13.96 -12.03 5.45
C TRP A 232 13.53 -11.88 6.91
N GLY A 233 12.45 -11.12 7.12
CA GLY A 233 11.86 -10.92 8.43
C GLY A 233 11.35 -12.23 9.03
N ASN A 234 11.43 -12.30 10.35
CA ASN A 234 10.98 -13.46 11.09
C ASN A 234 9.49 -13.36 11.45
N TYR A 235 8.81 -14.49 11.34
CA TYR A 235 7.44 -14.68 11.81
C TYR A 235 7.43 -15.66 12.96
N TYR A 236 6.65 -15.41 13.98
CA TYR A 236 6.53 -16.31 15.11
C TYR A 236 5.47 -17.38 14.82
N ASN A 237 5.86 -18.65 14.85
CA ASN A 237 5.03 -19.77 14.45
C ASN A 237 4.23 -20.31 15.63
N VAL A 238 2.91 -20.39 15.52
CA VAL A 238 2.02 -20.94 16.54
C VAL A 238 1.06 -21.98 15.94
N PRO A 239 0.48 -22.88 16.73
CA PRO A 239 -0.60 -23.76 16.26
C PRO A 239 -1.78 -22.96 15.68
N LEU A 240 -2.47 -23.53 14.68
CA LEU A 240 -3.57 -22.84 13.99
C LEU A 240 -4.70 -22.41 14.94
N ASP A 241 -5.05 -23.26 15.90
CA ASP A 241 -6.11 -22.94 16.86
C ASP A 241 -5.72 -21.79 17.79
N GLU A 242 -4.43 -21.68 18.13
CA GLU A 242 -3.92 -20.53 18.89
C GLU A 242 -3.88 -19.25 18.06
N LEU A 243 -3.46 -19.34 16.79
CA LEU A 243 -3.51 -18.21 15.88
C LEU A 243 -4.94 -17.66 15.73
N LYS A 244 -5.93 -18.55 15.57
CA LYS A 244 -7.35 -18.15 15.53
C LYS A 244 -7.79 -17.49 16.84
N ALA A 245 -7.42 -18.07 17.97
CA ALA A 245 -7.78 -17.52 19.28
C ALA A 245 -7.16 -16.12 19.50
N VAL A 246 -5.95 -15.86 19.00
CA VAL A 246 -5.34 -14.53 19.04
C VAL A 246 -6.12 -13.53 18.18
N VAL A 247 -6.52 -13.93 16.95
CA VAL A 247 -7.33 -13.08 16.07
C VAL A 247 -8.68 -12.76 16.71
N ASP A 248 -9.38 -13.79 17.25
CA ASP A 248 -10.67 -13.61 17.91
C ASP A 248 -10.55 -12.68 19.13
N ASN A 249 -9.50 -12.86 19.95
CA ASN A 249 -9.24 -12.00 21.11
C ASN A 249 -8.92 -10.55 20.72
N ALA A 250 -8.15 -10.33 19.65
CA ALA A 250 -7.84 -8.99 19.16
C ALA A 250 -9.13 -8.26 18.77
N ILE A 251 -9.99 -8.89 17.98
CA ILE A 251 -11.27 -8.31 17.55
C ILE A 251 -12.18 -8.06 18.75
N ASP A 252 -12.31 -9.01 19.67
CA ASP A 252 -13.15 -8.88 20.86
C ASP A 252 -12.71 -7.74 21.77
N THR A 253 -11.41 -7.46 21.82
CA THR A 253 -10.83 -6.36 22.61
C THR A 253 -10.80 -5.03 21.85
N GLY A 254 -11.21 -5.01 20.57
CA GLY A 254 -11.37 -3.80 19.76
C GLY A 254 -10.16 -3.44 18.88
N TYR A 255 -9.27 -4.39 18.64
CA TYR A 255 -8.14 -4.23 17.73
C TYR A 255 -8.44 -4.83 16.36
N SER A 256 -7.94 -4.23 15.31
CA SER A 256 -7.93 -4.81 13.98
C SER A 256 -6.80 -5.83 13.82
N VAL A 257 -6.84 -6.60 12.74
CA VAL A 257 -5.82 -7.59 12.41
C VAL A 257 -5.51 -7.51 10.92
N VAL A 258 -4.23 -7.40 10.58
CA VAL A 258 -3.80 -7.55 9.18
C VAL A 258 -3.68 -9.03 8.84
N TRP A 259 -4.46 -9.43 7.85
CA TRP A 259 -4.50 -10.82 7.40
C TRP A 259 -4.06 -10.94 5.94
#